data_e0c25151fea7d32b37c5a52304765dc9
#
_entry.id   e0c25151fea7d32b37c5a52304765dc9
#
_cell.length_a   1.000
_cell.length_b   1.000
_cell.length_c   1.000
_cell.angle_alpha   90.00
_cell.angle_beta   90.00
_cell.angle_gamma   90.00
#
_symmetry.space_group_name_H-M   'P 1'
#
loop_
_entity.id
_entity.type
_entity.pdbx_description
1 polymer ?
#
loop_
_entity_poly.entity_id
_entity_poly.type
_entity_poly.pdbx_seq_one_letter_code
_entity_poly.pdbx_strand_id
1 'polypeptide(L)'
;MNTKDYKSIKEKLNKYYRDKKALDLNYIRLEGLNKKLFDIEKEINSPVFTTSLNTDLKAVNYDSIYVKGGSPSSPIENEIENIYRAYEKEKVKILNEIYLTKKLIYELETNTEKFDCYIGFLSEEAKKILHMIFNKDMNITAVALSLNMSKSSVNRRLKRIMKDIMLLCENY
;
A
#
# COMPACT_ATOMS: atom_id res chain seq x y z
N MET A 1 -20.48 -11.80 -30.03
CA MET A 1 -20.33 -11.00 -28.80
C MET A 1 -21.11 -9.70 -29.00
N ASN A 2 -22.11 -9.47 -28.14
CA ASN A 2 -22.95 -8.26 -28.22
C ASN A 2 -22.13 -7.03 -27.77
N THR A 3 -22.50 -5.84 -28.24
CA THR A 3 -21.78 -4.57 -27.88
C THR A 3 -21.82 -4.31 -26.36
N LYS A 4 -22.91 -4.76 -25.70
CA LYS A 4 -23.07 -4.66 -24.24
C LYS A 4 -22.05 -5.54 -23.49
N ASP A 5 -21.85 -6.77 -23.96
CA ASP A 5 -20.92 -7.73 -23.33
C ASP A 5 -19.47 -7.25 -23.44
N TYR A 6 -19.12 -6.70 -24.62
CA TYR A 6 -17.77 -6.12 -24.84
C TYR A 6 -17.50 -4.97 -23.85
N LYS A 7 -18.48 -4.08 -23.67
CA LYS A 7 -18.35 -2.95 -22.74
C LYS A 7 -18.20 -3.42 -21.30
N SER A 8 -19.01 -4.39 -20.89
CA SER A 8 -18.98 -4.96 -19.53
C SER A 8 -17.62 -5.59 -19.23
N ILE A 9 -17.07 -6.44 -20.11
CA ILE A 9 -15.75 -7.05 -19.92
C ILE A 9 -14.63 -6.01 -19.90
N LYS A 10 -14.71 -4.99 -20.74
CA LYS A 10 -13.74 -3.89 -20.76
C LYS A 10 -13.74 -3.14 -19.42
N GLU A 11 -14.90 -2.86 -18.85
CA GLU A 11 -15.03 -2.20 -17.54
C GLU A 11 -14.46 -3.08 -16.42
N LYS A 12 -14.73 -4.37 -16.43
CA LYS A 12 -14.17 -5.34 -15.48
C LYS A 12 -12.63 -5.41 -15.56
N LEU A 13 -12.07 -5.45 -16.78
CA LEU A 13 -10.62 -5.43 -16.98
C LEU A 13 -9.98 -4.12 -16.52
N ASN A 14 -10.60 -2.98 -16.81
CA ASN A 14 -10.14 -1.68 -16.30
C ASN A 14 -10.11 -1.66 -14.77
N LYS A 15 -11.17 -2.17 -14.13
CA LYS A 15 -11.23 -2.29 -12.68
C LYS A 15 -10.11 -3.20 -12.17
N TYR A 16 -9.97 -4.39 -12.74
CA TYR A 16 -8.93 -5.35 -12.35
C TYR A 16 -7.51 -4.74 -12.40
N TYR A 17 -7.12 -4.11 -13.51
CA TYR A 17 -5.77 -3.52 -13.61
C TYR A 17 -5.59 -2.31 -12.68
N ARG A 18 -6.64 -1.54 -12.42
CA ARG A 18 -6.61 -0.48 -11.43
C ARG A 18 -6.42 -1.03 -10.02
N ASP A 19 -7.15 -2.10 -9.68
CA ASP A 19 -7.08 -2.75 -8.37
C ASP A 19 -5.69 -3.40 -8.18
N LYS A 20 -5.08 -3.96 -9.24
CA LYS A 20 -3.68 -4.45 -9.22
C LYS A 20 -2.67 -3.33 -8.95
N LYS A 21 -2.79 -2.19 -9.62
CA LYS A 21 -1.94 -1.01 -9.34
C LYS A 21 -2.10 -0.53 -7.89
N ALA A 22 -3.34 -0.49 -7.39
CA ALA A 22 -3.62 -0.14 -6.02
C ALA A 22 -3.02 -1.15 -5.03
N LEU A 23 -3.04 -2.43 -5.36
CA LEU A 23 -2.43 -3.51 -4.57
C LEU A 23 -0.92 -3.29 -4.43
N ASP A 24 -0.21 -3.08 -5.54
CA ASP A 24 1.24 -2.82 -5.55
C ASP A 24 1.60 -1.59 -4.68
N LEU A 25 0.84 -0.51 -4.81
CA LEU A 25 1.05 0.70 -4.00
C LEU A 25 0.81 0.46 -2.51
N ASN A 26 -0.18 -0.36 -2.14
CA ASN A 26 -0.46 -0.66 -0.74
C ASN A 26 0.60 -1.60 -0.13
N TYR A 27 1.21 -2.49 -0.91
CA TYR A 27 2.37 -3.27 -0.45
C TYR A 27 3.57 -2.36 -0.15
N ILE A 28 3.89 -1.42 -1.04
CA ILE A 28 4.96 -0.43 -0.81
C ILE A 28 4.66 0.41 0.44
N ARG A 29 3.40 0.85 0.60
CA ARG A 29 2.97 1.59 1.80
C ARG A 29 3.14 0.77 3.07
N LEU A 30 2.74 -0.50 3.05
CA LEU A 30 2.87 -1.42 4.18
C LEU A 30 4.33 -1.60 4.59
N GLU A 31 5.24 -1.77 3.62
CA GLU A 31 6.67 -1.85 3.87
C GLU A 31 7.20 -0.57 4.54
N GLY A 32 6.82 0.60 4.03
CA GLY A 32 7.18 1.89 4.61
C GLY A 32 6.66 2.06 6.05
N LEU A 33 5.44 1.62 6.34
CA LEU A 33 4.87 1.65 7.70
C LEU A 33 5.59 0.70 8.65
N ASN A 34 5.92 -0.51 8.21
CA ASN A 34 6.69 -1.47 9.01
C ASN A 34 8.09 -0.93 9.34
N LYS A 35 8.75 -0.25 8.40
CA LYS A 35 10.04 0.41 8.64
C LYS A 35 9.91 1.51 9.71
N LYS A 36 8.89 2.38 9.60
CA LYS A 36 8.64 3.43 10.62
C LYS A 36 8.39 2.83 12.00
N LEU A 37 7.62 1.73 12.07
CA LEU A 37 7.36 1.03 13.33
C LEU A 37 8.67 0.51 13.94
N PHE A 38 9.52 -0.11 13.13
CA PHE A 38 10.83 -0.61 13.56
C PHE A 38 11.74 0.54 14.07
N ASP A 39 11.76 1.67 13.36
CA ASP A 39 12.57 2.82 13.75
C ASP A 39 12.12 3.38 15.11
N ILE A 40 10.80 3.51 15.34
CA ILE A 40 10.24 3.94 16.65
C ILE A 40 10.58 2.92 17.74
N GLU A 41 10.43 1.64 17.51
CA GLU A 41 10.77 0.59 18.49
C GLU A 41 12.25 0.60 18.83
N LYS A 42 13.12 0.85 17.85
CA LYS A 42 14.55 1.01 18.05
C LYS A 42 14.87 2.22 18.93
N GLU A 43 14.21 3.36 18.69
CA GLU A 43 14.39 4.57 19.48
C GLU A 43 13.92 4.38 20.92
N ILE A 44 12.75 3.79 21.14
CA ILE A 44 12.23 3.48 22.48
C ILE A 44 13.19 2.59 23.26
N ASN A 45 13.82 1.61 22.61
CA ASN A 45 14.74 0.66 23.24
C ASN A 45 16.20 1.14 23.28
N SER A 46 16.49 2.35 22.77
CA SER A 46 17.85 2.87 22.73
C SER A 46 18.25 3.53 24.06
N PRO A 47 19.43 3.23 24.63
CA PRO A 47 19.95 3.92 25.81
C PRO A 47 20.26 5.40 25.57
N VAL A 48 20.31 5.84 24.32
CA VAL A 48 20.54 7.27 23.93
C VAL A 48 19.34 8.15 24.28
N PHE A 49 18.19 7.56 24.61
CA PHE A 49 17.00 8.26 25.05
C PHE A 49 17.21 9.18 26.25
N THR A 50 18.26 8.90 27.05
CA THR A 50 18.61 9.68 28.24
C THR A 50 19.57 10.84 27.95
N THR A 51 20.17 10.94 26.76
CA THR A 51 21.21 11.93 26.47
C THR A 51 20.75 13.14 25.65
N SER A 52 19.56 13.10 25.05
CA SER A 52 18.97 14.23 24.32
C SER A 52 18.10 15.14 25.22
N LEU A 53 18.03 14.86 26.51
CA LEU A 53 17.44 15.77 27.47
C LEU A 53 18.29 17.04 27.49
N ASN A 54 17.68 18.14 27.09
CA ASN A 54 18.33 19.46 27.04
C ASN A 54 19.09 19.71 28.37
N THR A 55 20.41 19.80 28.22
CA THR A 55 21.31 20.12 29.33
C THR A 55 21.21 21.57 29.79
N ASP A 56 20.20 22.32 29.37
CA ASP A 56 19.86 23.64 29.90
C ASP A 56 19.20 23.62 31.32
N LEU A 57 19.38 22.52 32.02
CA LEU A 57 19.09 22.49 33.45
C LEU A 57 20.06 23.44 34.16
N LYS A 58 19.61 24.67 34.39
CA LYS A 58 20.27 25.58 35.33
C LYS A 58 20.49 24.81 36.64
N ALA A 59 21.74 24.80 37.08
CA ALA A 59 22.11 24.18 38.33
C ALA A 59 21.13 24.65 39.45
N VAL A 60 20.31 23.73 39.93
CA VAL A 60 19.37 24.01 41.02
C VAL A 60 20.20 24.20 42.26
N ASN A 61 20.13 25.39 42.84
CA ASN A 61 20.81 25.71 44.10
C ASN A 61 20.12 24.93 45.21
N TYR A 62 20.78 23.92 45.77
CA TYR A 62 20.22 23.00 46.76
C TYR A 62 19.99 23.60 48.16
N ASP A 63 20.36 24.86 48.36
CA ASP A 63 20.28 25.52 49.69
C ASP A 63 18.88 25.99 50.12
N SER A 64 17.83 25.71 49.36
CA SER A 64 16.46 26.12 49.67
C SER A 64 15.38 25.07 49.35
N ILE A 65 15.66 23.80 49.60
CA ILE A 65 14.62 22.78 49.45
C ILE A 65 13.72 22.73 50.65
N TYR A 66 12.69 23.56 50.65
CA TYR A 66 11.49 23.37 51.46
C TYR A 66 10.67 22.26 50.82
N VAL A 67 10.76 21.04 51.33
CA VAL A 67 9.93 19.91 50.89
C VAL A 67 8.51 20.14 51.35
N LYS A 68 7.72 20.91 50.61
CA LYS A 68 6.27 20.83 50.66
C LYS A 68 5.88 19.58 49.88
N GLY A 69 5.16 18.66 50.55
CA GLY A 69 4.69 17.40 49.93
C GLY A 69 3.99 17.62 48.59
N GLY A 70 4.72 17.47 47.54
CA GLY A 70 4.29 17.49 46.17
C GLY A 70 4.76 16.21 45.49
N SER A 71 4.08 15.77 44.49
CA SER A 71 4.29 14.54 43.69
C SER A 71 5.78 14.10 43.64
N PRO A 72 6.09 12.85 43.93
CA PRO A 72 7.47 12.36 44.11
C PRO A 72 8.28 12.26 42.79
N SER A 73 7.77 12.74 41.66
CA SER A 73 8.46 12.67 40.37
C SER A 73 9.29 13.92 40.10
N SER A 74 10.56 13.70 39.75
CA SER A 74 11.47 14.75 39.30
C SER A 74 10.97 15.37 37.99
N PRO A 75 11.23 16.68 37.72
CA PRO A 75 10.92 17.29 36.43
C PRO A 75 11.45 16.49 35.22
N ILE A 76 12.62 15.87 35.38
CA ILE A 76 13.27 15.02 34.38
C ILE A 76 12.44 13.73 34.13
N GLU A 77 11.95 13.09 35.21
CA GLU A 77 11.10 11.90 35.11
C GLU A 77 9.79 12.21 34.38
N ASN A 78 9.17 13.34 34.65
CA ASN A 78 7.97 13.78 33.95
C ASN A 78 8.22 14.04 32.47
N GLU A 79 9.37 14.61 32.12
CA GLU A 79 9.75 14.85 30.73
C GLU A 79 9.99 13.54 29.97
N ILE A 80 10.72 12.60 30.58
CA ILE A 80 10.93 11.24 30.03
C ILE A 80 9.56 10.56 29.83
N GLU A 81 8.67 10.59 30.79
CA GLU A 81 7.34 9.99 30.70
C GLU A 81 6.52 10.62 29.55
N ASN A 82 6.58 11.93 29.36
CA ASN A 82 5.89 12.62 28.30
C ASN A 82 6.43 12.21 26.91
N ILE A 83 7.74 12.05 26.77
CA ILE A 83 8.37 11.57 25.54
C ILE A 83 7.94 10.12 25.25
N TYR A 84 7.98 9.23 26.26
CA TYR A 84 7.49 7.86 26.11
C TYR A 84 6.03 7.80 25.67
N ARG A 85 5.17 8.57 26.30
CA ARG A 85 3.75 8.66 25.93
C ARG A 85 3.55 9.17 24.50
N ALA A 86 4.41 10.08 24.03
CA ALA A 86 4.36 10.57 22.64
C ALA A 86 4.72 9.46 21.64
N TYR A 87 5.79 8.71 21.89
CA TYR A 87 6.19 7.58 21.06
C TYR A 87 5.14 6.45 21.07
N GLU A 88 4.57 6.13 22.22
CA GLU A 88 3.49 5.15 22.33
C GLU A 88 2.26 5.55 21.50
N LYS A 89 1.85 6.82 21.56
CA LYS A 89 0.75 7.33 20.74
C LYS A 89 1.06 7.22 19.24
N GLU A 90 2.28 7.51 18.84
CA GLU A 90 2.71 7.41 17.45
C GLU A 90 2.76 5.95 16.99
N LYS A 91 3.29 5.05 17.81
CA LYS A 91 3.27 3.60 17.58
C LYS A 91 1.84 3.08 17.36
N VAL A 92 0.90 3.46 18.20
CA VAL A 92 -0.51 3.07 18.07
C VAL A 92 -1.11 3.58 16.74
N LYS A 93 -0.79 4.81 16.32
CA LYS A 93 -1.25 5.34 15.03
C LYS A 93 -0.71 4.50 13.87
N ILE A 94 0.59 4.20 13.88
CA ILE A 94 1.21 3.39 12.82
C ILE A 94 0.63 1.98 12.79
N LEU A 95 0.41 1.35 13.94
CA LEU A 95 -0.22 0.03 14.02
C LEU A 95 -1.64 0.04 13.42
N ASN A 96 -2.43 1.08 13.68
CA ASN A 96 -3.75 1.24 13.07
C ASN A 96 -3.67 1.41 11.56
N GLU A 97 -2.70 2.20 11.06
CA GLU A 97 -2.49 2.34 9.60
C GLU A 97 -2.06 1.02 8.95
N ILE A 98 -1.19 0.25 9.60
CA ILE A 98 -0.79 -1.09 9.15
C ILE A 98 -2.02 -2.00 9.07
N TYR A 99 -2.87 -2.00 10.10
CA TYR A 99 -4.09 -2.81 10.12
C TYR A 99 -5.03 -2.46 8.96
N LEU A 100 -5.31 -1.16 8.76
CA LEU A 100 -6.17 -0.68 7.68
C LEU A 100 -5.59 -0.99 6.29
N THR A 101 -4.27 -0.83 6.14
CA THR A 101 -3.58 -1.14 4.88
C THR A 101 -3.64 -2.64 4.58
N LYS A 102 -3.42 -3.52 5.57
CA LYS A 102 -3.56 -4.97 5.41
C LYS A 102 -4.98 -5.38 5.04
N LYS A 103 -5.99 -4.76 5.67
CA LYS A 103 -7.39 -5.01 5.32
C LYS A 103 -7.68 -4.64 3.86
N LEU A 104 -7.21 -3.48 3.40
CA LEU A 104 -7.37 -3.05 2.03
C LEU A 104 -6.65 -3.98 1.04
N ILE A 105 -5.43 -4.43 1.37
CA ILE A 105 -4.70 -5.43 0.57
C ILE A 105 -5.55 -6.69 0.42
N TYR A 106 -6.07 -7.25 1.50
CA TYR A 106 -6.90 -8.45 1.47
C TYR A 106 -8.15 -8.28 0.58
N GLU A 107 -8.84 -7.12 0.68
CA GLU A 107 -10.00 -6.81 -0.16
C GLU A 107 -9.62 -6.74 -1.65
N LEU A 108 -8.48 -6.11 -1.97
CA LEU A 108 -7.98 -6.00 -3.34
C LEU A 108 -7.53 -7.35 -3.90
N GLU A 109 -6.86 -8.19 -3.11
CA GLU A 109 -6.48 -9.56 -3.49
C GLU A 109 -7.72 -10.38 -3.82
N THR A 110 -8.72 -10.40 -2.93
CA THR A 110 -9.99 -11.11 -3.14
C THR A 110 -10.70 -10.64 -4.42
N ASN A 111 -10.68 -9.33 -4.69
CA ASN A 111 -11.31 -8.76 -5.88
C ASN A 111 -10.57 -9.13 -7.18
N THR A 112 -9.26 -9.33 -7.13
CA THR A 112 -8.43 -9.62 -8.31
C THR A 112 -8.24 -11.11 -8.57
N GLU A 113 -8.36 -11.96 -7.57
CA GLU A 113 -8.07 -13.41 -7.62
C GLU A 113 -8.73 -14.13 -8.81
N LYS A 114 -10.02 -13.93 -9.02
CA LYS A 114 -10.73 -14.56 -10.15
C LYS A 114 -10.16 -14.16 -11.50
N PHE A 115 -9.86 -12.87 -11.67
CA PHE A 115 -9.26 -12.37 -12.91
C PHE A 115 -7.80 -12.80 -13.07
N ASP A 116 -7.05 -12.96 -12.00
CA ASP A 116 -5.71 -13.54 -12.03
C ASP A 116 -5.74 -14.95 -12.61
N CYS A 117 -6.70 -15.78 -12.18
CA CYS A 117 -6.92 -17.10 -12.74
C CYS A 117 -7.28 -17.03 -14.25
N TYR A 118 -8.25 -16.20 -14.64
CA TYR A 118 -8.66 -16.10 -16.05
C TYR A 118 -7.53 -15.61 -16.95
N ILE A 119 -6.78 -14.61 -16.53
CA ILE A 119 -5.63 -14.09 -17.26
C ILE A 119 -4.49 -15.10 -17.26
N GLY A 120 -4.33 -15.87 -16.18
CA GLY A 120 -3.35 -16.95 -16.08
C GLY A 120 -3.45 -17.96 -17.21
N PHE A 121 -4.67 -18.31 -17.65
CA PHE A 121 -4.94 -19.25 -18.74
C PHE A 121 -4.69 -18.67 -20.14
N LEU A 122 -4.50 -17.36 -20.29
CA LEU A 122 -4.26 -16.75 -21.56
C LEU A 122 -2.81 -16.97 -22.05
N SER A 123 -2.63 -16.93 -23.39
CA SER A 123 -1.29 -16.95 -23.97
C SER A 123 -0.47 -15.72 -23.58
N GLU A 124 0.85 -15.83 -23.57
CA GLU A 124 1.76 -14.72 -23.20
C GLU A 124 1.57 -13.49 -24.11
N GLU A 125 1.24 -13.71 -25.39
CA GLU A 125 0.93 -12.63 -26.31
C GLU A 125 -0.37 -11.90 -25.92
N ALA A 126 -1.39 -12.64 -25.49
CA ALA A 126 -2.65 -12.07 -25.02
C ALA A 126 -2.44 -11.27 -23.74
N LYS A 127 -1.67 -11.80 -22.79
CA LYS A 127 -1.29 -11.09 -21.54
C LYS A 127 -0.56 -9.79 -21.87
N LYS A 128 0.39 -9.81 -22.80
CA LYS A 128 1.09 -8.60 -23.28
C LYS A 128 0.14 -7.55 -23.82
N ILE A 129 -0.80 -7.93 -24.69
CA ILE A 129 -1.78 -7.01 -25.27
C ILE A 129 -2.64 -6.38 -24.15
N LEU A 130 -3.17 -7.19 -23.25
CA LEU A 130 -3.97 -6.69 -22.11
C LEU A 130 -3.14 -5.74 -21.23
N HIS A 131 -1.93 -6.12 -20.89
CA HIS A 131 -1.05 -5.29 -20.07
C HIS A 131 -0.75 -3.93 -20.72
N MET A 132 -0.46 -3.91 -22.03
CA MET A 132 -0.21 -2.65 -22.74
C MET A 132 -1.44 -1.74 -22.77
N ILE A 133 -2.63 -2.31 -23.01
CA ILE A 133 -3.86 -1.53 -23.15
C ILE A 133 -4.40 -1.08 -21.78
N PHE A 134 -4.49 -1.98 -20.81
CA PHE A 134 -5.20 -1.72 -19.56
C PHE A 134 -4.28 -1.33 -18.40
N ASN A 135 -3.02 -1.78 -18.39
CA ASN A 135 -2.08 -1.39 -17.36
C ASN A 135 -1.26 -0.15 -17.74
N LYS A 136 -0.76 -0.09 -18.99
CA LYS A 136 0.02 1.04 -19.51
C LYS A 136 -0.81 2.11 -20.19
N ASP A 137 -2.13 1.94 -20.28
CA ASP A 137 -3.08 2.85 -20.94
C ASP A 137 -2.69 3.21 -22.39
N MET A 138 -2.03 2.28 -23.10
CA MET A 138 -1.59 2.49 -24.46
C MET A 138 -2.77 2.40 -25.44
N ASN A 139 -2.80 3.31 -26.41
CA ASN A 139 -3.77 3.21 -27.49
C ASN A 139 -3.39 2.06 -28.47
N ILE A 140 -4.39 1.57 -29.23
CA ILE A 140 -4.23 0.44 -30.15
C ILE A 140 -3.15 0.68 -31.21
N THR A 141 -2.91 1.93 -31.59
CA THR A 141 -1.85 2.29 -32.54
C THR A 141 -0.47 2.05 -31.93
N ALA A 142 -0.26 2.50 -30.69
CA ALA A 142 1.00 2.31 -29.97
C ALA A 142 1.27 0.81 -29.69
N VAL A 143 0.23 0.05 -29.34
CA VAL A 143 0.34 -1.41 -29.16
C VAL A 143 0.69 -2.10 -30.48
N ALA A 144 0.08 -1.70 -31.58
CA ALA A 144 0.35 -2.25 -32.91
C ALA A 144 1.81 -2.00 -33.34
N LEU A 145 2.33 -0.80 -33.09
CA LEU A 145 3.73 -0.45 -33.34
C LEU A 145 4.69 -1.28 -32.46
N SER A 146 4.42 -1.38 -31.17
CA SER A 146 5.30 -2.11 -30.25
C SER A 146 5.30 -3.63 -30.47
N LEU A 147 4.27 -4.20 -31.09
CA LEU A 147 4.18 -5.62 -31.43
C LEU A 147 4.49 -5.92 -32.91
N ASN A 148 4.87 -4.93 -33.71
CA ASN A 148 5.08 -5.05 -35.17
C ASN A 148 3.87 -5.64 -35.88
N MET A 149 2.66 -5.17 -35.52
CA MET A 149 1.39 -5.68 -36.03
C MET A 149 0.54 -4.57 -36.65
N SER A 150 -0.42 -4.95 -37.51
CA SER A 150 -1.44 -4.00 -37.98
C SER A 150 -2.46 -3.69 -36.86
N LYS A 151 -3.02 -2.48 -36.84
CA LYS A 151 -4.12 -2.10 -35.95
C LYS A 151 -5.32 -3.05 -36.00
N SER A 152 -5.65 -3.52 -37.20
CA SER A 152 -6.75 -4.47 -37.44
C SER A 152 -6.45 -5.82 -36.77
N SER A 153 -5.19 -6.29 -36.84
CA SER A 153 -4.76 -7.51 -36.18
C SER A 153 -4.85 -7.41 -34.65
N VAL A 154 -4.38 -6.30 -34.07
CA VAL A 154 -4.49 -6.06 -32.61
C VAL A 154 -5.96 -6.00 -32.18
N ASN A 155 -6.82 -5.28 -32.90
CA ASN A 155 -8.25 -5.22 -32.60
C ASN A 155 -8.93 -6.59 -32.66
N ARG A 156 -8.61 -7.41 -33.70
CA ARG A 156 -9.15 -8.76 -33.84
C ARG A 156 -8.71 -9.66 -32.71
N ARG A 157 -7.43 -9.58 -32.30
CA ARG A 157 -6.90 -10.34 -31.16
C ARG A 157 -7.53 -9.89 -29.84
N LEU A 158 -7.63 -8.60 -29.60
CA LEU A 158 -8.28 -8.06 -28.41
C LEU A 158 -9.73 -8.53 -28.28
N LYS A 159 -10.49 -8.51 -29.38
CA LYS A 159 -11.87 -9.02 -29.38
C LYS A 159 -11.94 -10.52 -29.07
N ARG A 160 -10.97 -11.32 -29.54
CA ARG A 160 -10.87 -12.75 -29.24
C ARG A 160 -10.56 -12.95 -27.73
N ILE A 161 -9.54 -12.27 -27.22
CA ILE A 161 -9.16 -12.34 -25.82
C ILE A 161 -10.34 -11.99 -24.88
N MET A 162 -11.07 -10.92 -25.21
CA MET A 162 -12.25 -10.54 -24.44
C MET A 162 -13.36 -11.58 -24.48
N LYS A 163 -13.53 -12.25 -25.63
CA LYS A 163 -14.49 -13.36 -25.75
C LYS A 163 -14.06 -14.55 -24.89
N ASP A 164 -12.78 -14.89 -24.91
CA ASP A 164 -12.24 -16.01 -24.11
C ASP A 164 -12.41 -15.74 -22.61
N ILE A 165 -12.11 -14.52 -22.14
CA ILE A 165 -12.35 -14.11 -20.75
C ILE A 165 -13.83 -14.17 -20.39
N MET A 166 -14.73 -13.76 -21.30
CA MET A 166 -16.16 -13.82 -21.06
C MET A 166 -16.64 -15.25 -20.85
N LEU A 167 -16.20 -16.18 -21.70
CA LEU A 167 -16.51 -17.59 -21.57
C LEU A 167 -16.01 -18.18 -20.24
N LEU A 168 -14.83 -17.77 -19.80
CA LEU A 168 -14.32 -18.17 -18.47
C LEU A 168 -15.16 -17.58 -17.33
N CYS A 169 -15.63 -16.33 -17.47
CA CYS A 169 -16.50 -15.70 -16.46
C CYS A 169 -17.90 -16.31 -16.37
N GLU A 170 -18.40 -16.95 -17.43
CA GLU A 170 -19.72 -17.60 -17.47
C GLU A 170 -19.68 -19.03 -16.92
N ASN A 171 -18.53 -19.69 -16.95
CA ASN A 171 -18.36 -21.09 -16.55
C ASN A 171 -17.92 -21.27 -15.07
N TYR A 172 -17.60 -20.19 -14.40
CA TYR A 172 -17.16 -20.12 -12.98
C TYR A 172 -17.86 -18.98 -12.23
#